data_14c0aa16f8c9589587a33121abb4c6e3
#
_entry.id   14c0aa16f8c9589587a33121abb4c6e3
#
_cell.length_a   1.000
_cell.length_b   1.000
_cell.length_c   1.000
_cell.angle_alpha   90.00
_cell.angle_beta   90.00
_cell.angle_gamma   90.00
#
_symmetry.space_group_name_H-M   'P 1'
#
loop_
_entity.id
_entity.type
_entity.pdbx_description
1 polymer ?
#
loop_
_entity_poly.entity_id
_entity_poly.type
_entity_poly.pdbx_seq_one_letter_code
_entity_poly.pdbx_strand_id
1 'polypeptide(L)'
;MTKYTFLLPAYKPNFLAEALESIKEQTYTDFKVIVSDDCSPHDLKSIFEKTCGNDPRFVFRRNEKNMGGKSLVSHWNLLVDMCDTEYFIMASDDDVYEPNFLVEADKLLVKYPKANLLRARSRVIDGEGKVKAEEDVTDEWLDNLHFINRIYQKDWVGGIASFVYRTKHLKDKGNFVDFPLAWFSDDVTNFIMADEGCCMTQKVTFRVRSSDYNISSKWGNPDDCREKMIATYMNYRWMKNYMKTFDNYADRKILADVTKGYKYKIYTNIQSYIYSCRPSSFFKFLLQCPSDLGLCKLRMFAHWLRGRFKYAH
;
A
#
# COMPACT_ATOMS: atom_id res chain seq x y z
N MET A 1 10.04 -0.50 -27.07
CA MET A 1 10.53 -0.38 -25.67
C MET A 1 9.50 -1.07 -24.77
N THR A 2 9.94 -1.87 -23.83
CA THR A 2 9.06 -2.57 -22.86
C THR A 2 8.21 -1.55 -22.10
N LYS A 3 6.89 -1.84 -21.97
CA LYS A 3 5.92 -0.88 -21.43
C LYS A 3 5.81 -0.94 -19.92
N TYR A 4 5.92 -2.12 -19.33
CA TYR A 4 5.69 -2.37 -17.90
C TYR A 4 6.91 -2.94 -17.20
N THR A 5 7.13 -2.55 -15.94
CA THR A 5 8.10 -3.19 -15.04
C THR A 5 7.42 -3.58 -13.74
N PHE A 6 7.53 -4.84 -13.36
CA PHE A 6 7.29 -5.24 -11.97
C PHE A 6 8.55 -4.99 -11.16
N LEU A 7 8.44 -4.18 -10.12
CA LEU A 7 9.46 -3.92 -9.12
C LEU A 7 9.09 -4.72 -7.87
N LEU A 8 9.85 -5.78 -7.57
CA LEU A 8 9.52 -6.72 -6.49
C LEU A 8 10.59 -6.65 -5.39
N PRO A 9 10.40 -5.81 -4.35
CA PRO A 9 11.20 -5.89 -3.14
C PRO A 9 10.91 -7.21 -2.42
N ALA A 10 11.91 -8.05 -2.24
CA ALA A 10 11.79 -9.37 -1.65
C ALA A 10 12.57 -9.48 -0.33
N TYR A 11 11.96 -10.11 0.66
CA TYR A 11 12.59 -10.37 1.95
C TYR A 11 12.17 -11.73 2.55
N LYS A 12 10.92 -12.14 2.31
CA LYS A 12 10.32 -13.36 2.86
C LYS A 12 10.32 -14.48 1.81
N PRO A 13 10.69 -15.71 2.18
CA PRO A 13 10.71 -16.84 1.23
C PRO A 13 9.35 -17.50 1.04
N ASN A 14 8.41 -17.33 1.99
CA ASN A 14 7.24 -18.18 2.18
C ASN A 14 6.32 -18.29 0.95
N PHE A 15 6.10 -17.16 0.25
CA PHE A 15 5.20 -17.09 -0.91
C PHE A 15 5.88 -16.56 -2.16
N LEU A 16 7.21 -16.30 -2.10
CA LEU A 16 7.95 -15.70 -3.20
C LEU A 16 7.85 -16.51 -4.51
N ALA A 17 7.89 -17.84 -4.44
CA ALA A 17 7.75 -18.69 -5.62
C ALA A 17 6.40 -18.48 -6.30
N GLU A 18 5.29 -18.48 -5.53
CA GLU A 18 3.94 -18.29 -6.04
C GLU A 18 3.76 -16.87 -6.63
N ALA A 19 4.30 -15.85 -5.95
CA ALA A 19 4.28 -14.48 -6.45
C ALA A 19 5.02 -14.36 -7.79
N LEU A 20 6.21 -14.91 -7.90
CA LEU A 20 6.99 -14.91 -9.14
C LEU A 20 6.30 -15.68 -10.27
N GLU A 21 5.75 -16.87 -9.99
CA GLU A 21 4.98 -17.66 -10.96
C GLU A 21 3.80 -16.88 -11.52
N SER A 22 3.03 -16.22 -10.65
CA SER A 22 1.86 -15.41 -11.06
C SER A 22 2.22 -14.24 -11.98
N ILE A 23 3.41 -13.65 -11.80
CA ILE A 23 3.92 -12.61 -12.70
C ILE A 23 4.41 -13.24 -14.02
N LYS A 24 5.08 -14.39 -13.96
CA LYS A 24 5.57 -15.09 -15.15
C LYS A 24 4.44 -15.52 -16.09
N GLU A 25 3.29 -15.90 -15.53
CA GLU A 25 2.10 -16.38 -16.24
C GLU A 25 1.25 -15.24 -16.86
N GLN A 26 1.68 -13.98 -16.79
CA GLN A 26 0.95 -12.90 -17.43
C GLN A 26 0.80 -13.14 -18.93
N THR A 27 -0.44 -13.01 -19.42
CA THR A 27 -0.77 -13.18 -20.86
C THR A 27 -0.33 -12.00 -21.72
N TYR A 28 -0.10 -10.84 -21.13
CA TYR A 28 0.60 -9.72 -21.75
C TYR A 28 2.10 -9.93 -21.61
N THR A 29 2.85 -9.97 -22.70
CA THR A 29 4.25 -10.45 -22.70
C THR A 29 5.33 -9.35 -22.68
N ASP A 30 4.97 -8.09 -23.02
CA ASP A 30 5.92 -6.97 -23.11
C ASP A 30 6.10 -6.29 -21.74
N PHE A 31 6.72 -7.02 -20.81
CA PHE A 31 7.08 -6.52 -19.48
C PHE A 31 8.43 -7.08 -19.03
N LYS A 32 9.02 -6.45 -18.02
CA LYS A 32 10.19 -6.92 -17.30
C LYS A 32 9.96 -6.93 -15.79
N VAL A 33 10.79 -7.67 -15.07
CA VAL A 33 10.71 -7.85 -13.62
C VAL A 33 12.08 -7.63 -12.99
N ILE A 34 12.12 -6.77 -11.98
CA ILE A 34 13.30 -6.58 -11.13
C ILE A 34 12.99 -7.13 -9.76
N VAL A 35 13.54 -8.29 -9.42
CA VAL A 35 13.46 -8.88 -8.09
C VAL A 35 14.64 -8.37 -7.27
N SER A 36 14.36 -7.64 -6.21
CA SER A 36 15.38 -7.04 -5.34
C SER A 36 15.34 -7.66 -3.95
N ASP A 37 16.23 -8.59 -3.69
CA ASP A 37 16.47 -9.16 -2.36
C ASP A 37 17.05 -8.09 -1.43
N ASP A 38 16.31 -7.75 -0.38
CA ASP A 38 16.68 -6.73 0.60
C ASP A 38 17.63 -7.26 1.68
N CYS A 39 18.69 -7.93 1.27
CA CYS A 39 19.64 -8.58 2.17
C CYS A 39 18.95 -9.56 3.14
N SER A 40 18.03 -10.37 2.60
CA SER A 40 17.30 -11.38 3.38
C SER A 40 18.25 -12.40 4.03
N PRO A 41 17.95 -12.90 5.24
CA PRO A 41 18.69 -14.02 5.83
C PRO A 41 18.40 -15.37 5.14
N HIS A 42 17.43 -15.40 4.22
CA HIS A 42 17.01 -16.58 3.48
C HIS A 42 17.63 -16.60 2.07
N ASP A 43 17.74 -17.79 1.49
CA ASP A 43 18.24 -17.99 0.12
C ASP A 43 17.11 -17.73 -0.91
N LEU A 44 16.80 -16.45 -1.13
CA LEU A 44 15.79 -16.04 -2.12
C LEU A 44 16.29 -16.25 -3.56
N LYS A 45 17.62 -16.27 -3.77
CA LYS A 45 18.21 -16.50 -5.08
C LYS A 45 17.87 -17.88 -5.63
N SER A 46 18.00 -18.92 -4.82
CA SER A 46 17.64 -20.28 -5.23
C SER A 46 16.15 -20.42 -5.56
N ILE A 47 15.26 -19.71 -4.84
CA ILE A 47 13.82 -19.67 -5.18
C ILE A 47 13.64 -19.00 -6.54
N PHE A 48 14.25 -17.85 -6.76
CA PHE A 48 14.21 -17.11 -8.03
C PHE A 48 14.72 -17.99 -9.19
N GLU A 49 15.90 -18.60 -9.08
CA GLU A 49 16.49 -19.42 -10.13
C GLU A 49 15.60 -20.61 -10.50
N LYS A 50 14.99 -21.28 -9.55
CA LYS A 50 14.06 -22.39 -9.79
C LYS A 50 12.76 -21.96 -10.48
N THR A 51 12.23 -20.78 -10.14
CA THR A 51 10.92 -20.33 -10.63
C THR A 51 11.02 -19.64 -11.99
N CYS A 52 11.97 -18.73 -12.15
CA CYS A 52 12.06 -17.86 -13.31
C CYS A 52 13.49 -17.58 -13.81
N GLY A 53 14.52 -18.29 -13.32
CA GLY A 53 15.91 -18.04 -13.68
C GLY A 53 16.25 -18.15 -15.17
N ASN A 54 15.44 -18.87 -15.95
CA ASN A 54 15.60 -19.02 -17.40
C ASN A 54 14.72 -18.03 -18.22
N ASP A 55 13.91 -17.20 -17.58
CA ASP A 55 13.06 -16.23 -18.26
C ASP A 55 13.80 -14.89 -18.40
N PRO A 56 14.13 -14.44 -19.64
CA PRO A 56 14.93 -13.24 -19.85
C PRO A 56 14.24 -11.94 -19.40
N ARG A 57 12.95 -11.98 -19.10
CA ARG A 57 12.20 -10.85 -18.56
C ARG A 57 12.56 -10.56 -17.10
N PHE A 58 13.13 -11.51 -16.38
CA PHE A 58 13.38 -11.46 -14.94
C PHE A 58 14.85 -11.20 -14.64
N VAL A 59 15.11 -10.22 -13.78
CA VAL A 59 16.45 -9.88 -13.29
C VAL A 59 16.44 -9.94 -11.76
N PHE A 60 17.40 -10.66 -11.18
CA PHE A 60 17.62 -10.73 -9.74
C PHE A 60 18.78 -9.81 -9.33
N ARG A 61 18.56 -9.05 -8.27
CA ARG A 61 19.62 -8.31 -7.58
C ARG A 61 19.50 -8.48 -6.08
N ARG A 62 20.57 -8.22 -5.36
CA ARG A 62 20.60 -8.25 -3.89
C ARG A 62 21.19 -6.95 -3.36
N ASN A 63 20.55 -6.35 -2.36
CA ASN A 63 21.10 -5.20 -1.66
C ASN A 63 22.25 -5.63 -0.74
N GLU A 64 23.26 -4.76 -0.57
CA GLU A 64 24.37 -5.00 0.36
C GLU A 64 23.94 -5.02 1.83
N LYS A 65 22.86 -4.33 2.15
CA LYS A 65 22.28 -4.23 3.50
C LYS A 65 20.76 -4.15 3.42
N ASN A 66 20.08 -4.57 4.49
CA ASN A 66 18.65 -4.45 4.63
C ASN A 66 18.24 -2.96 4.70
N MET A 67 17.50 -2.50 3.72
CA MET A 67 16.96 -1.14 3.65
C MET A 67 15.59 -1.03 4.34
N GLY A 68 14.72 -2.01 4.11
CA GLY A 68 13.36 -2.04 4.65
C GLY A 68 13.30 -2.10 6.16
N GLY A 69 14.34 -2.64 6.81
CA GLY A 69 14.47 -2.60 8.26
C GLY A 69 14.63 -1.17 8.83
N LYS A 70 15.09 -0.22 8.01
CA LYS A 70 15.18 1.20 8.36
C LYS A 70 14.03 2.01 7.74
N SER A 71 13.80 1.87 6.46
CA SER A 71 12.70 2.47 5.71
C SER A 71 12.37 1.60 4.49
N LEU A 72 11.20 0.98 4.51
CA LEU A 72 10.70 0.19 3.38
C LEU A 72 10.50 1.09 2.14
N VAL A 73 10.07 2.33 2.34
CA VAL A 73 9.89 3.31 1.27
C VAL A 73 11.21 3.67 0.59
N SER A 74 12.31 3.71 1.33
CA SER A 74 13.64 3.91 0.72
C SER A 74 14.00 2.79 -0.26
N HIS A 75 13.62 1.55 0.02
CA HIS A 75 13.80 0.43 -0.91
C HIS A 75 12.88 0.56 -2.14
N TRP A 76 11.61 0.96 -1.94
CA TRP A 76 10.70 1.23 -3.05
C TRP A 76 11.24 2.32 -3.98
N ASN A 77 11.68 3.44 -3.40
CA ASN A 77 12.20 4.58 -4.16
C ASN A 77 13.48 4.22 -4.93
N LEU A 78 14.38 3.42 -4.35
CA LEU A 78 15.54 2.88 -5.07
C LEU A 78 15.12 2.09 -6.33
N LEU A 79 14.07 1.25 -6.21
CA LEU A 79 13.57 0.48 -7.34
C LEU A 79 12.87 1.36 -8.38
N VAL A 80 12.12 2.37 -7.95
CA VAL A 80 11.51 3.36 -8.86
C VAL A 80 12.59 4.11 -9.65
N ASP A 81 13.68 4.51 -9.01
CA ASP A 81 14.78 5.21 -9.67
C ASP A 81 15.43 4.35 -10.77
N MET A 82 15.47 3.04 -10.59
CA MET A 82 15.97 2.07 -11.58
C MET A 82 14.97 1.79 -12.72
N CYS A 83 13.69 2.18 -12.56
CA CYS A 83 12.66 1.92 -13.55
C CYS A 83 12.77 2.90 -14.72
N ASP A 84 12.82 2.37 -15.96
CA ASP A 84 12.92 3.12 -17.22
C ASP A 84 11.71 2.93 -18.14
N THR A 85 10.72 2.12 -17.73
CA THR A 85 9.49 1.86 -18.51
C THR A 85 8.41 2.92 -18.25
N GLU A 86 7.42 2.99 -19.13
CA GLU A 86 6.31 3.96 -19.02
C GLU A 86 5.52 3.77 -17.72
N TYR A 87 5.27 2.50 -17.35
CA TYR A 87 4.53 2.13 -16.15
C TYR A 87 5.30 1.12 -15.32
N PHE A 88 5.07 1.13 -14.02
CA PHE A 88 5.53 0.08 -13.12
C PHE A 88 4.46 -0.38 -12.14
N ILE A 89 4.68 -1.54 -11.58
CA ILE A 89 3.92 -2.14 -10.49
C ILE A 89 4.90 -2.40 -9.34
N MET A 90 4.62 -1.88 -8.14
CA MET A 90 5.40 -2.21 -6.94
C MET A 90 4.84 -3.51 -6.36
N ALA A 91 5.35 -4.64 -6.84
CA ALA A 91 4.88 -5.95 -6.43
C ALA A 91 5.32 -6.31 -5.00
N SER A 92 4.69 -7.29 -4.40
CA SER A 92 5.06 -7.87 -3.10
C SER A 92 5.52 -9.32 -3.24
N ASP A 93 6.25 -9.80 -2.24
CA ASP A 93 6.77 -11.18 -2.19
C ASP A 93 5.74 -12.20 -1.67
N ASP A 94 4.46 -11.81 -1.53
CA ASP A 94 3.39 -12.65 -0.97
C ASP A 94 2.03 -12.56 -1.69
N ASP A 95 1.84 -11.61 -2.59
CA ASP A 95 0.60 -11.43 -3.34
C ASP A 95 0.62 -12.15 -4.70
N VAL A 96 -0.56 -12.28 -5.32
CA VAL A 96 -0.74 -13.06 -6.56
C VAL A 96 -1.49 -12.25 -7.60
N TYR A 97 -0.97 -12.20 -8.82
CA TYR A 97 -1.59 -11.57 -9.98
C TYR A 97 -2.37 -12.58 -10.80
N GLU A 98 -3.60 -12.24 -11.23
CA GLU A 98 -4.31 -13.06 -12.21
C GLU A 98 -3.61 -12.95 -13.58
N PRO A 99 -3.65 -13.97 -14.43
CA PRO A 99 -2.92 -13.98 -15.71
C PRO A 99 -3.29 -12.82 -16.66
N ASN A 100 -4.46 -12.24 -16.50
CA ASN A 100 -4.96 -11.14 -17.31
C ASN A 100 -4.74 -9.75 -16.67
N PHE A 101 -3.98 -9.63 -15.57
CA PHE A 101 -3.80 -8.35 -14.86
C PHE A 101 -3.26 -7.26 -15.78
N LEU A 102 -2.14 -7.50 -16.48
CA LEU A 102 -1.57 -6.51 -17.39
C LEU A 102 -2.45 -6.25 -18.63
N VAL A 103 -3.18 -7.25 -19.15
CA VAL A 103 -4.10 -7.05 -20.27
C VAL A 103 -5.26 -6.12 -19.89
N GLU A 104 -5.87 -6.31 -18.73
CA GLU A 104 -6.95 -5.43 -18.26
C GLU A 104 -6.42 -4.04 -17.91
N ALA A 105 -5.21 -3.94 -17.35
CA ALA A 105 -4.54 -2.66 -17.10
C ALA A 105 -4.25 -1.91 -18.40
N ASP A 106 -3.69 -2.57 -19.42
CA ASP A 106 -3.35 -1.97 -20.70
C ASP A 106 -4.58 -1.41 -21.42
N LYS A 107 -5.68 -2.16 -21.45
CA LYS A 107 -6.96 -1.71 -22.02
C LYS A 107 -7.45 -0.40 -21.38
N LEU A 108 -7.36 -0.28 -20.07
CA LEU A 108 -7.80 0.91 -19.34
C LEU A 108 -6.86 2.10 -19.57
N LEU A 109 -5.55 1.88 -19.54
CA LEU A 109 -4.56 2.95 -19.78
C LEU A 109 -4.60 3.46 -21.21
N VAL A 110 -4.97 2.62 -22.19
CA VAL A 110 -5.26 3.07 -23.56
C VAL A 110 -6.56 3.88 -23.63
N LYS A 111 -7.61 3.46 -22.92
CA LYS A 111 -8.91 4.16 -22.86
C LYS A 111 -8.82 5.49 -22.13
N TYR A 112 -8.01 5.56 -21.08
CA TYR A 112 -7.82 6.74 -20.23
C TYR A 112 -6.34 7.20 -20.23
N PRO A 113 -5.83 7.76 -21.33
CA PRO A 113 -4.41 8.06 -21.50
C PRO A 113 -3.85 9.12 -20.54
N LYS A 114 -4.73 9.90 -19.89
CA LYS A 114 -4.35 10.87 -18.85
C LYS A 114 -4.16 10.24 -17.47
N ALA A 115 -4.61 8.99 -17.27
CA ALA A 115 -4.46 8.32 -15.99
C ALA A 115 -2.98 8.14 -15.62
N ASN A 116 -2.60 8.60 -14.44
CA ASN A 116 -1.29 8.39 -13.86
C ASN A 116 -1.31 7.23 -12.86
N LEU A 117 -2.50 6.78 -12.49
CA LEU A 117 -2.74 5.69 -11.56
C LEU A 117 -3.85 4.77 -12.07
N LEU A 118 -3.62 3.46 -11.98
CA LEU A 118 -4.63 2.44 -12.18
C LEU A 118 -4.66 1.53 -10.96
N ARG A 119 -5.83 1.12 -10.56
CA ARG A 119 -6.07 0.18 -9.46
C ARG A 119 -6.71 -1.11 -9.95
N ALA A 120 -6.13 -2.23 -9.61
CA ALA A 120 -6.72 -3.55 -9.82
C ALA A 120 -7.78 -3.85 -8.77
N ARG A 121 -8.99 -4.24 -9.19
CA ARG A 121 -9.98 -4.82 -8.28
C ARG A 121 -9.42 -6.08 -7.65
N SER A 122 -9.53 -6.19 -6.34
CA SER A 122 -8.80 -7.17 -5.54
C SER A 122 -9.70 -8.11 -4.75
N ARG A 123 -9.16 -9.26 -4.39
CA ARG A 123 -9.73 -10.14 -3.38
C ARG A 123 -8.69 -10.50 -2.34
N VAL A 124 -9.14 -10.80 -1.13
CA VAL A 124 -8.29 -11.30 -0.03
C VAL A 124 -8.24 -12.81 -0.10
N ILE A 125 -7.03 -13.37 -0.04
CA ILE A 125 -6.78 -14.79 0.17
C ILE A 125 -6.04 -15.02 1.49
N ASP A 126 -6.19 -16.20 2.10
CA ASP A 126 -5.38 -16.61 3.25
C ASP A 126 -4.04 -17.25 2.82
N GLY A 127 -3.29 -17.78 3.80
CA GLY A 127 -2.01 -18.45 3.56
C GLY A 127 -2.12 -19.70 2.67
N GLU A 128 -3.31 -20.30 2.58
CA GLU A 128 -3.60 -21.48 1.75
C GLU A 128 -4.19 -21.12 0.37
N GLY A 129 -4.34 -19.80 0.08
CA GLY A 129 -4.91 -19.31 -1.17
C GLY A 129 -6.44 -19.29 -1.21
N LYS A 130 -7.12 -19.58 -0.08
CA LYS A 130 -8.59 -19.57 -0.01
C LYS A 130 -9.12 -18.13 0.09
N VAL A 131 -10.13 -17.81 -0.73
CA VAL A 131 -10.77 -16.48 -0.75
C VAL A 131 -11.51 -16.22 0.57
N LYS A 132 -11.25 -15.07 1.18
CA LYS A 132 -11.88 -14.59 2.42
C LYS A 132 -12.81 -13.40 2.19
N ALA A 133 -12.47 -12.52 1.23
CA ALA A 133 -13.25 -11.34 0.88
C ALA A 133 -12.95 -10.92 -0.55
N GLU A 134 -13.85 -10.17 -1.14
CA GLU A 134 -13.69 -9.58 -2.47
C GLU A 134 -14.26 -8.17 -2.46
N GLU A 135 -13.60 -7.25 -3.17
CA GLU A 135 -14.10 -5.89 -3.32
C GLU A 135 -15.36 -5.83 -4.19
N ASP A 136 -16.25 -4.91 -3.87
CA ASP A 136 -17.37 -4.57 -4.73
C ASP A 136 -16.90 -3.92 -6.04
N VAL A 137 -17.70 -4.05 -7.09
CA VAL A 137 -17.48 -3.35 -8.36
C VAL A 137 -17.73 -1.85 -8.16
N THR A 138 -16.85 -1.03 -8.73
CA THR A 138 -16.98 0.43 -8.74
C THR A 138 -17.02 0.94 -10.18
N ASP A 139 -17.16 2.26 -10.35
CA ASP A 139 -16.97 2.88 -11.65
C ASP A 139 -15.55 2.66 -12.17
N GLU A 140 -15.42 2.50 -13.47
CA GLU A 140 -14.15 2.24 -14.16
C GLU A 140 -13.18 3.44 -14.08
N TRP A 141 -13.74 4.64 -13.90
CA TRP A 141 -13.01 5.88 -13.70
C TRP A 141 -13.54 6.62 -12.48
N LEU A 142 -12.63 7.00 -11.60
CA LEU A 142 -12.89 7.85 -10.46
C LEU A 142 -12.03 9.11 -10.55
N ASP A 143 -12.61 10.29 -10.38
CA ASP A 143 -11.80 11.47 -10.12
C ASP A 143 -11.10 11.37 -8.77
N ASN A 144 -10.21 12.31 -8.48
CA ASN A 144 -9.36 12.26 -7.28
C ASN A 144 -10.17 12.09 -5.98
N LEU A 145 -11.21 12.91 -5.76
CA LEU A 145 -11.97 12.85 -4.51
C LEU A 145 -12.84 11.60 -4.39
N HIS A 146 -13.43 11.12 -5.50
CA HIS A 146 -14.17 9.87 -5.50
C HIS A 146 -13.24 8.68 -5.27
N PHE A 147 -12.02 8.70 -5.83
CA PHE A 147 -10.99 7.70 -5.54
C PHE A 147 -10.58 7.71 -4.07
N ILE A 148 -10.28 8.88 -3.48
CA ILE A 148 -9.96 8.99 -2.06
C ILE A 148 -11.11 8.46 -1.19
N ASN A 149 -12.37 8.82 -1.52
CA ASN A 149 -13.53 8.32 -0.80
C ASN A 149 -13.65 6.80 -0.88
N ARG A 150 -13.34 6.21 -2.06
CA ARG A 150 -13.37 4.75 -2.26
C ARG A 150 -12.40 4.02 -1.33
N ILE A 151 -11.21 4.55 -1.09
CA ILE A 151 -10.21 3.97 -0.16
C ILE A 151 -10.73 3.88 1.28
N TYR A 152 -11.66 4.75 1.66
CA TYR A 152 -12.24 4.74 3.00
C TYR A 152 -13.50 3.87 3.13
N GLN A 153 -13.95 3.18 2.07
CA GLN A 153 -15.04 2.23 2.15
C GLN A 153 -14.61 0.94 2.89
N LYS A 154 -15.59 0.25 3.49
CA LYS A 154 -15.33 -0.91 4.34
C LYS A 154 -14.81 -2.13 3.58
N ASP A 155 -15.20 -2.27 2.32
CA ASP A 155 -14.81 -3.38 1.45
C ASP A 155 -13.48 -3.15 0.74
N TRP A 156 -12.83 -1.99 0.93
CA TRP A 156 -11.52 -1.71 0.37
C TRP A 156 -10.48 -2.70 0.89
N VAL A 157 -9.83 -3.43 -0.02
CA VAL A 157 -8.79 -4.40 0.28
C VAL A 157 -7.60 -4.22 -0.67
N GLY A 158 -6.41 -4.62 -0.23
CA GLY A 158 -5.19 -4.50 -1.01
C GLY A 158 -4.22 -3.48 -0.44
N GLY A 159 -3.17 -3.24 -1.16
CA GLY A 159 -2.08 -2.32 -0.84
C GLY A 159 -1.38 -1.89 -2.12
N ILE A 160 -0.16 -1.40 -1.98
CA ILE A 160 0.67 -0.87 -3.06
C ILE A 160 0.76 -1.79 -4.30
N ALA A 161 0.79 -3.11 -4.10
CA ALA A 161 0.97 -4.09 -5.18
C ALA A 161 -0.24 -4.21 -6.12
N SER A 162 -1.39 -3.66 -5.74
CA SER A 162 -2.59 -3.65 -6.59
C SER A 162 -2.65 -2.47 -7.57
N PHE A 163 -1.61 -1.62 -7.60
CA PHE A 163 -1.59 -0.42 -8.43
C PHE A 163 -0.60 -0.50 -9.58
N VAL A 164 -0.94 0.16 -10.69
CA VAL A 164 -0.04 0.47 -11.80
C VAL A 164 0.20 1.97 -11.81
N TYR A 165 1.45 2.37 -11.77
CA TYR A 165 1.89 3.76 -11.66
C TYR A 165 2.54 4.23 -12.96
N ARG A 166 2.25 5.46 -13.42
CA ARG A 166 3.02 6.11 -14.48
C ARG A 166 4.36 6.56 -13.91
N THR A 167 5.44 5.96 -14.37
CA THR A 167 6.80 6.10 -13.81
C THR A 167 7.26 7.55 -13.78
N LYS A 168 7.16 8.24 -14.91
CA LYS A 168 7.60 9.64 -15.01
C LYS A 168 6.83 10.54 -14.05
N HIS A 169 5.50 10.36 -13.96
CA HIS A 169 4.68 11.20 -13.10
C HIS A 169 5.04 11.02 -11.63
N LEU A 170 5.26 9.78 -11.16
CA LEU A 170 5.69 9.54 -9.79
C LEU A 170 7.06 10.19 -9.49
N LYS A 171 8.02 10.04 -10.39
CA LYS A 171 9.34 10.68 -10.25
C LYS A 171 9.23 12.21 -10.19
N ASP A 172 8.40 12.81 -11.03
CA ASP A 172 8.15 14.25 -11.04
C ASP A 172 7.48 14.75 -9.73
N LYS A 173 6.71 13.88 -9.05
CA LYS A 173 6.09 14.17 -7.74
C LYS A 173 7.02 13.90 -6.54
N GLY A 174 8.25 13.40 -6.76
CA GLY A 174 9.25 13.17 -5.73
C GLY A 174 9.24 11.76 -5.15
N ASN A 175 8.73 10.77 -5.91
CA ASN A 175 8.63 9.36 -5.54
C ASN A 175 7.62 9.10 -4.40
N PHE A 176 7.67 7.90 -3.77
CA PHE A 176 6.78 7.55 -2.66
C PHE A 176 7.08 8.40 -1.42
N VAL A 177 6.02 8.90 -0.79
CA VAL A 177 6.10 9.64 0.47
C VAL A 177 6.54 8.71 1.60
N ASP A 178 7.60 9.08 2.33
CA ASP A 178 8.17 8.25 3.39
C ASP A 178 7.55 8.56 4.75
N PHE A 179 6.69 7.66 5.22
CA PHE A 179 6.18 7.63 6.59
C PHE A 179 6.74 6.42 7.34
N PRO A 180 6.89 6.49 8.69
CA PRO A 180 7.38 5.38 9.48
C PRO A 180 6.65 4.06 9.18
N LEU A 181 7.41 2.97 9.02
CA LEU A 181 6.94 1.64 8.64
C LEU A 181 6.18 1.60 7.30
N ALA A 182 6.38 2.58 6.42
CA ALA A 182 5.59 2.77 5.21
C ALA A 182 4.07 2.90 5.46
N TRP A 183 3.65 3.14 6.70
CA TRP A 183 2.25 3.17 7.11
C TRP A 183 1.56 4.41 6.53
N PHE A 184 0.59 4.24 5.63
CA PHE A 184 -0.06 5.24 4.78
C PHE A 184 0.83 5.86 3.68
N SER A 185 2.06 5.41 3.48
CA SER A 185 2.93 5.95 2.43
C SER A 185 2.35 5.73 1.04
N ASP A 186 1.81 4.53 0.80
CA ASP A 186 1.11 4.17 -0.42
C ASP A 186 -0.21 4.94 -0.58
N ASP A 187 -1.04 5.03 0.47
CA ASP A 187 -2.31 5.78 0.40
C ASP A 187 -2.07 7.24 -0.03
N VAL A 188 -1.15 7.93 0.65
CA VAL A 188 -0.82 9.35 0.36
C VAL A 188 -0.24 9.50 -1.04
N THR A 189 0.66 8.61 -1.44
CA THR A 189 1.24 8.63 -2.79
C THR A 189 0.17 8.37 -3.85
N ASN A 190 -0.75 7.43 -3.61
CA ASN A 190 -1.88 7.16 -4.51
C ASN A 190 -2.80 8.38 -4.65
N PHE A 191 -3.03 9.16 -3.58
CA PHE A 191 -3.81 10.40 -3.67
C PHE A 191 -3.13 11.45 -4.55
N ILE A 192 -1.80 11.57 -4.46
CA ILE A 192 -1.01 12.44 -5.34
C ILE A 192 -1.07 11.97 -6.79
N MET A 193 -0.94 10.66 -7.01
CA MET A 193 -0.91 10.05 -8.34
C MET A 193 -2.27 10.09 -9.05
N ALA A 194 -3.37 10.16 -8.29
CA ALA A 194 -4.72 10.28 -8.81
C ALA A 194 -5.14 11.73 -9.13
N ASP A 195 -4.20 12.66 -9.30
CA ASP A 195 -4.48 14.07 -9.58
C ASP A 195 -5.34 14.28 -10.85
N GLU A 196 -5.15 13.46 -11.89
CA GLU A 196 -6.00 13.40 -13.09
C GLU A 196 -7.09 12.34 -13.00
N GLY A 197 -7.23 11.63 -11.87
CA GLY A 197 -8.13 10.51 -11.64
C GLY A 197 -7.44 9.14 -11.62
N CYS A 198 -8.22 8.10 -11.32
CA CYS A 198 -7.76 6.71 -11.22
C CYS A 198 -8.65 5.78 -12.04
N CYS A 199 -8.04 4.91 -12.85
CA CYS A 199 -8.76 3.80 -13.49
C CYS A 199 -8.92 2.64 -12.52
N MET A 200 -10.06 1.94 -12.60
CA MET A 200 -10.38 0.78 -11.76
C MET A 200 -10.73 -0.42 -12.64
N THR A 201 -10.03 -1.55 -12.51
CA THR A 201 -10.44 -2.76 -13.25
C THR A 201 -11.78 -3.27 -12.73
N GLN A 202 -12.64 -3.72 -13.65
CA GLN A 202 -13.97 -4.25 -13.28
C GLN A 202 -13.89 -5.72 -12.86
N LYS A 203 -12.97 -6.46 -13.47
CA LYS A 203 -12.66 -7.83 -13.07
C LYS A 203 -11.69 -7.85 -11.92
N VAL A 204 -11.79 -8.85 -11.06
CA VAL A 204 -10.73 -9.13 -10.09
C VAL A 204 -9.51 -9.62 -10.86
N THR A 205 -8.40 -8.90 -10.70
CA THR A 205 -7.13 -9.22 -11.38
C THR A 205 -5.97 -9.34 -10.40
N PHE A 206 -6.23 -9.14 -9.10
CA PHE A 206 -5.22 -9.19 -8.05
C PHE A 206 -5.75 -9.90 -6.81
N ARG A 207 -4.90 -10.71 -6.17
CA ARG A 207 -5.17 -11.40 -4.91
C ARG A 207 -4.17 -10.94 -3.86
N VAL A 208 -4.66 -10.21 -2.85
CA VAL A 208 -3.86 -9.82 -1.69
C VAL A 208 -3.86 -10.92 -0.65
N ARG A 209 -2.70 -11.34 -0.19
CA ARG A 209 -2.57 -12.39 0.81
C ARG A 209 -2.59 -11.82 2.22
N SER A 210 -3.51 -12.33 3.04
CA SER A 210 -3.54 -12.08 4.48
C SER A 210 -2.91 -13.25 5.21
N SER A 211 -1.77 -13.04 5.83
CA SER A 211 -1.02 -14.04 6.58
C SER A 211 -0.37 -13.44 7.81
N ASP A 212 0.13 -14.29 8.72
CA ASP A 212 0.87 -13.85 9.92
C ASP A 212 2.23 -13.22 9.60
N TYR A 213 2.69 -13.36 8.35
CA TYR A 213 3.96 -12.80 7.88
C TYR A 213 3.86 -11.33 7.43
N ASN A 214 2.65 -10.79 7.27
CA ASN A 214 2.45 -9.42 6.80
C ASN A 214 2.84 -8.40 7.89
N ILE A 215 3.45 -7.29 7.51
CA ILE A 215 3.76 -6.17 8.42
C ILE A 215 2.47 -5.62 9.04
N SER A 216 1.40 -5.58 8.27
CA SER A 216 0.08 -5.11 8.71
C SER A 216 -0.56 -6.02 9.76
N SER A 217 -0.24 -7.31 9.78
CA SER A 217 -0.78 -8.30 10.73
C SER A 217 -0.08 -8.28 12.09
N LYS A 218 1.08 -7.65 12.21
CA LYS A 218 1.84 -7.56 13.46
C LYS A 218 1.21 -6.53 14.40
N TRP A 219 0.29 -7.00 15.22
CA TRP A 219 -0.33 -6.25 16.30
C TRP A 219 0.35 -6.60 17.63
N GLY A 220 0.54 -5.61 18.49
CA GLY A 220 1.02 -5.85 19.86
C GLY A 220 2.50 -5.56 20.11
N ASN A 221 3.35 -5.35 19.11
CA ASN A 221 4.70 -4.84 19.33
C ASN A 221 4.62 -3.36 19.72
N PRO A 222 5.07 -2.97 20.94
CA PRO A 222 4.97 -1.59 21.42
C PRO A 222 5.75 -0.56 20.58
N ASP A 223 6.85 -0.97 19.95
CA ASP A 223 7.67 -0.08 19.12
C ASP A 223 7.02 0.13 17.76
N ASP A 224 6.48 -0.93 17.13
CA ASP A 224 5.69 -0.81 15.89
C ASP A 224 4.43 0.04 16.11
N CYS A 225 3.75 -0.14 17.25
CA CYS A 225 2.58 0.68 17.62
C CYS A 225 2.94 2.16 17.75
N ARG A 226 4.09 2.48 18.32
CA ARG A 226 4.57 3.85 18.40
C ARG A 226 4.81 4.46 17.03
N GLU A 227 5.52 3.74 16.14
CA GLU A 227 5.80 4.22 14.77
C GLU A 227 4.52 4.35 13.93
N LYS A 228 3.58 3.40 14.04
CA LYS A 228 2.26 3.47 13.40
C LYS A 228 1.44 4.68 13.90
N MET A 229 1.54 5.02 15.18
CA MET A 229 0.88 6.22 15.73
C MET A 229 1.49 7.50 15.17
N ILE A 230 2.83 7.57 15.04
CA ILE A 230 3.54 8.71 14.45
C ILE A 230 3.11 8.86 12.98
N ALA A 231 3.14 7.79 12.20
CA ALA A 231 2.71 7.77 10.81
C ALA A 231 1.25 8.21 10.65
N THR A 232 0.35 7.71 11.51
CA THR A 232 -1.07 8.11 11.51
C THR A 232 -1.23 9.61 11.76
N TYR A 233 -0.43 10.19 12.65
CA TYR A 233 -0.44 11.62 12.90
C TYR A 233 0.12 12.43 11.71
N MET A 234 1.20 11.95 11.09
CA MET A 234 1.77 12.55 9.87
C MET A 234 0.74 12.52 8.73
N ASN A 235 0.07 11.39 8.53
CA ASN A 235 -1.01 11.26 7.55
C ASN A 235 -2.17 12.24 7.82
N TYR A 236 -2.61 12.37 9.09
CA TYR A 236 -3.65 13.35 9.44
C TYR A 236 -3.27 14.78 9.04
N ARG A 237 -2.04 15.20 9.38
CA ARG A 237 -1.55 16.53 9.02
C ARG A 237 -1.45 16.72 7.51
N TRP A 238 -0.96 15.70 6.82
CA TRP A 238 -0.86 15.71 5.38
C TRP A 238 -2.25 15.83 4.73
N MET A 239 -3.19 14.95 5.11
CA MET A 239 -4.57 14.97 4.60
C MET A 239 -5.26 16.30 4.87
N LYS A 240 -5.10 16.86 6.07
CA LYS A 240 -5.66 18.17 6.42
C LYS A 240 -5.17 19.28 5.49
N ASN A 241 -3.90 19.23 5.08
CA ASN A 241 -3.35 20.21 4.13
C ASN A 241 -3.77 19.90 2.70
N TYR A 242 -3.77 18.63 2.31
CA TYR A 242 -4.18 18.22 0.98
C TYR A 242 -5.64 18.55 0.69
N MET A 243 -6.53 18.35 1.64
CA MET A 243 -7.95 18.67 1.50
C MET A 243 -8.22 20.17 1.25
N LYS A 244 -7.31 21.07 1.65
CA LYS A 244 -7.43 22.52 1.35
C LYS A 244 -7.32 22.81 -0.16
N THR A 245 -6.64 21.96 -0.92
CA THR A 245 -6.54 22.12 -2.38
C THR A 245 -7.89 21.97 -3.08
N PHE A 246 -8.88 21.40 -2.39
CA PHE A 246 -10.24 21.18 -2.87
C PHE A 246 -11.27 22.16 -2.29
N ASP A 247 -10.85 23.24 -1.63
CA ASP A 247 -11.77 24.21 -1.00
C ASP A 247 -12.81 24.79 -1.97
N ASN A 248 -12.49 24.86 -3.26
CA ASN A 248 -13.39 25.33 -4.33
C ASN A 248 -14.06 24.22 -5.12
N TYR A 249 -13.92 22.95 -4.72
CA TYR A 249 -14.55 21.83 -5.42
C TYR A 249 -16.08 21.91 -5.34
N ALA A 250 -16.76 21.69 -6.48
CA ALA A 250 -18.19 21.95 -6.60
C ALA A 250 -19.05 20.98 -5.75
N ASP A 251 -18.66 19.70 -5.71
CA ASP A 251 -19.38 18.69 -4.92
C ASP A 251 -18.97 18.75 -3.45
N ARG A 252 -19.75 19.47 -2.66
CA ARG A 252 -19.55 19.61 -1.22
C ARG A 252 -19.88 18.34 -0.44
N LYS A 253 -20.68 17.44 -1.00
CA LYS A 253 -21.04 16.18 -0.36
C LYS A 253 -19.83 15.24 -0.33
N ILE A 254 -19.16 15.03 -1.48
CA ILE A 254 -17.98 14.17 -1.52
C ILE A 254 -16.85 14.70 -0.63
N LEU A 255 -16.65 16.03 -0.54
CA LEU A 255 -15.71 16.65 0.40
C LEU A 255 -16.01 16.29 1.85
N ALA A 256 -17.29 16.35 2.24
CA ALA A 256 -17.73 15.99 3.58
C ALA A 256 -17.54 14.48 3.84
N ASP A 257 -17.87 13.62 2.87
CA ASP A 257 -17.73 12.16 2.98
C ASP A 257 -16.26 11.76 3.11
N VAL A 258 -15.37 12.30 2.28
CA VAL A 258 -13.90 12.10 2.39
C VAL A 258 -13.40 12.56 3.75
N THR A 259 -13.80 13.77 4.19
CA THR A 259 -13.38 14.32 5.49
C THR A 259 -13.81 13.41 6.66
N LYS A 260 -15.03 12.89 6.60
CA LYS A 260 -15.55 11.93 7.59
C LYS A 260 -14.79 10.61 7.54
N GLY A 261 -14.56 10.08 6.33
CA GLY A 261 -13.87 8.81 6.09
C GLY A 261 -12.45 8.81 6.65
N TYR A 262 -11.62 9.80 6.29
CA TYR A 262 -10.24 9.83 6.78
C TYR A 262 -10.15 10.06 8.29
N LYS A 263 -10.99 10.93 8.87
CA LYS A 263 -11.05 11.12 10.32
C LYS A 263 -11.45 9.85 11.06
N TYR A 264 -12.43 9.12 10.53
CA TYR A 264 -12.84 7.83 11.08
C TYR A 264 -11.72 6.80 11.02
N LYS A 265 -11.03 6.67 9.88
CA LYS A 265 -9.89 5.75 9.71
C LYS A 265 -8.76 6.07 10.69
N ILE A 266 -8.41 7.33 10.82
CA ILE A 266 -7.39 7.79 11.79
C ILE A 266 -7.79 7.46 13.22
N TYR A 267 -9.05 7.73 13.58
CA TYR A 267 -9.57 7.43 14.92
C TYR A 267 -9.49 5.93 15.23
N THR A 268 -9.95 5.07 14.33
CA THR A 268 -9.94 3.61 14.52
C THR A 268 -8.52 3.05 14.62
N ASN A 269 -7.60 3.56 13.80
CA ASN A 269 -6.19 3.16 13.85
C ASN A 269 -5.55 3.53 15.19
N ILE A 270 -5.74 4.76 15.64
CA ILE A 270 -5.22 5.20 16.94
C ILE A 270 -5.79 4.35 18.07
N GLN A 271 -7.10 4.04 18.05
CA GLN A 271 -7.71 3.15 19.04
C GLN A 271 -7.05 1.76 19.06
N SER A 272 -6.76 1.20 17.87
CA SER A 272 -6.13 -0.13 17.78
C SER A 272 -4.73 -0.16 18.37
N TYR A 273 -3.93 0.92 18.20
CA TYR A 273 -2.54 0.97 18.68
C TYR A 273 -2.43 1.33 20.16
N ILE A 274 -3.38 2.07 20.69
CA ILE A 274 -3.37 2.54 22.09
C ILE A 274 -3.21 1.37 23.07
N TYR A 275 -3.85 0.23 22.81
CA TYR A 275 -3.81 -0.93 23.71
C TYR A 275 -2.41 -1.50 23.89
N SER A 276 -1.57 -1.47 22.88
CA SER A 276 -0.23 -2.08 22.89
C SER A 276 0.89 -1.06 23.17
N CYS A 277 0.59 0.23 23.25
CA CYS A 277 1.61 1.26 23.51
C CYS A 277 2.21 1.19 24.89
N ARG A 278 3.54 1.44 24.99
CA ARG A 278 4.20 1.70 26.27
C ARG A 278 3.63 2.97 26.92
N PRO A 279 3.54 3.05 28.26
CA PRO A 279 3.01 4.23 28.94
C PRO A 279 3.66 5.55 28.50
N SER A 280 5.00 5.59 28.41
CA SER A 280 5.74 6.78 27.98
C SER A 280 5.35 7.24 26.57
N SER A 281 5.18 6.31 25.61
CA SER A 281 4.79 6.60 24.24
C SER A 281 3.33 7.08 24.17
N PHE A 282 2.45 6.47 24.96
CA PHE A 282 1.05 6.87 25.03
C PHE A 282 0.87 8.29 25.60
N PHE A 283 1.53 8.61 26.73
CA PHE A 283 1.44 9.96 27.32
C PHE A 283 2.06 11.02 26.40
N LYS A 284 3.20 10.73 25.75
CA LYS A 284 3.77 11.63 24.75
C LYS A 284 2.80 11.88 23.60
N PHE A 285 2.13 10.84 23.09
CA PHE A 285 1.12 10.97 22.06
C PHE A 285 -0.08 11.83 22.53
N LEU A 286 -0.61 11.59 23.74
CA LEU A 286 -1.69 12.41 24.30
C LEU A 286 -1.36 13.90 24.39
N LEU A 287 -0.12 14.23 24.73
CA LEU A 287 0.34 15.61 24.80
C LEU A 287 0.43 16.26 23.40
N GLN A 288 0.87 15.50 22.40
CA GLN A 288 1.09 15.96 21.04
C GLN A 288 -0.17 15.85 20.14
N CYS A 289 -1.21 15.14 20.62
CA CYS A 289 -2.41 14.91 19.84
C CYS A 289 -3.16 16.23 19.59
N PRO A 290 -3.43 16.60 18.32
CA PRO A 290 -4.13 17.84 17.99
C PRO A 290 -5.57 17.81 18.51
N SER A 291 -6.02 18.94 19.00
CA SER A 291 -7.40 19.11 19.49
C SER A 291 -8.44 18.98 18.37
N ASP A 292 -8.05 19.30 17.14
CA ASP A 292 -8.92 19.28 15.95
C ASP A 292 -9.12 17.88 15.34
N LEU A 293 -8.39 16.87 15.83
CA LEU A 293 -8.66 15.46 15.52
C LEU A 293 -10.00 14.98 16.09
N GLY A 294 -10.65 15.78 16.97
CA GLY A 294 -11.91 15.41 17.63
C GLY A 294 -11.78 14.24 18.62
N LEU A 295 -10.53 13.87 18.97
CA LEU A 295 -10.26 12.81 19.93
C LEU A 295 -10.39 13.35 21.36
N CYS A 296 -11.32 12.80 22.12
CA CYS A 296 -11.42 13.07 23.54
C CYS A 296 -10.27 12.38 24.29
N LYS A 297 -9.30 13.17 24.79
CA LYS A 297 -8.13 12.67 25.51
C LYS A 297 -8.51 11.78 26.72
N LEU A 298 -9.61 12.11 27.41
CA LEU A 298 -10.14 11.29 28.51
C LEU A 298 -10.65 9.93 28.03
N ARG A 299 -11.33 9.89 26.86
CA ARG A 299 -11.79 8.63 26.25
C ARG A 299 -10.61 7.77 25.80
N MET A 300 -9.56 8.38 25.22
CA MET A 300 -8.33 7.69 24.86
C MET A 300 -7.62 7.10 26.10
N PHE A 301 -7.54 7.86 27.17
CA PHE A 301 -6.95 7.39 28.43
C PHE A 301 -7.74 6.22 29.02
N ALA A 302 -9.09 6.30 29.03
CA ALA A 302 -9.93 5.21 29.48
C ALA A 302 -9.78 3.94 28.63
N HIS A 303 -9.64 4.08 27.30
CA HIS A 303 -9.35 2.96 26.40
C HIS A 303 -8.00 2.32 26.68
N TRP A 304 -6.97 3.13 26.86
CA TRP A 304 -5.62 2.65 27.17
C TRP A 304 -5.60 1.87 28.50
N LEU A 305 -6.26 2.39 29.56
CA LEU A 305 -6.38 1.69 30.83
C LEU A 305 -7.09 0.33 30.66
N ARG A 306 -8.22 0.30 29.95
CA ARG A 306 -8.97 -0.97 29.70
C ARG A 306 -8.08 -2.01 29.00
N GLY A 307 -7.25 -1.59 28.02
CA GLY A 307 -6.30 -2.48 27.36
C GLY A 307 -5.29 -3.09 28.31
N ARG A 308 -4.76 -2.31 29.25
CA ARG A 308 -3.82 -2.77 30.26
C ARG A 308 -4.39 -3.83 31.20
N PHE A 309 -5.67 -3.71 31.55
CA PHE A 309 -6.35 -4.72 32.40
C PHE A 309 -6.80 -5.95 31.62
N LYS A 310 -7.01 -5.85 30.31
CA LYS A 310 -7.50 -6.96 29.48
C LYS A 310 -6.37 -7.85 28.95
N TYR A 311 -5.15 -7.32 28.81
CA TYR A 311 -3.98 -8.01 28.24
C TYR A 311 -2.81 -8.10 29.25
N ALA A 312 -3.07 -7.95 30.53
CA ALA A 312 -2.10 -8.10 31.62
C ALA A 312 -1.94 -9.56 32.09
N HIS A 313 -2.23 -10.53 31.18
CA HIS A 313 -2.00 -11.96 31.44
C HIS A 313 -1.11 -12.55 30.35
#